data_2c705878fd1da6d5673e32a99a1c54c6
#
_entry.id   2c705878fd1da6d5673e32a99a1c54c6
#
_cell.length_a   1.000
_cell.length_b   1.000
_cell.length_c   1.000
_cell.angle_alpha   90.00
_cell.angle_beta   90.00
_cell.angle_gamma   90.00
#
_symmetry.space_group_name_H-M   'P 1'
#
loop_
_entity.id
_entity.type
_entity.pdbx_description
1 polymer ?
#
loop_
_entity_poly.entity_id
_entity_poly.type
_entity_poly.pdbx_seq_one_letter_code
_entity_poly.pdbx_strand_id
1 'polypeptide(L)'
;MENIAQTTAIKNKLSKLIDAFCPILYEDDEIFLENMKDRNLAGDDIRRYQHWEWTQGVGLYGLWKLFANTGDEKYLDILTRFFDSQLEIGFPALNVNTMAPFLTMSYVGEYLNSERYLAPCRESAVWIMEHFPRTEEGGFQHMTSDTLNDQELWDDTLFMTVLFLANMGRIEGNQAYIDEAQRQFLLHAKYLADPETGLWYHGWTFNGRHNFAGAFWGRGNCWVTIAIPEFLQMVECAPDVKEALRRVLLNQIESLVRYQNPSGMWHTLIDDPTSYVESSATCGFAYGILRAVHTGLIDGTYEDAAWKALEPILGYIGDDGVVQQVSYGTPMGRETKDFYKNIELKSMPYGQALAMLFLIECLDT
;
A
#
# COMPACT_ATOMS: atom_id res chain seq x y z
N MET A 1 -8.71 -13.39 30.38
CA MET A 1 -7.79 -12.36 30.95
C MET A 1 -6.65 -12.05 29.98
N GLU A 2 -6.05 -13.03 29.32
CA GLU A 2 -4.96 -12.85 28.35
C GLU A 2 -5.41 -12.03 27.13
N ASN A 3 -6.58 -12.30 26.57
CA ASN A 3 -7.16 -11.57 25.44
C ASN A 3 -7.43 -10.06 25.77
N ILE A 4 -7.89 -9.75 26.99
CA ILE A 4 -8.16 -8.36 27.43
C ILE A 4 -6.86 -7.58 27.56
N ALA A 5 -5.80 -8.19 28.08
CA ALA A 5 -4.49 -7.55 28.23
C ALA A 5 -3.88 -7.25 26.84
N GLN A 6 -3.97 -8.19 25.92
CA GLN A 6 -3.49 -8.03 24.54
C GLN A 6 -4.25 -6.92 23.79
N THR A 7 -5.59 -6.93 23.84
CA THR A 7 -6.42 -5.88 23.26
C THR A 7 -6.07 -4.50 23.82
N THR A 8 -5.82 -4.40 25.13
CA THR A 8 -5.42 -3.15 25.78
C THR A 8 -4.05 -2.68 25.29
N ALA A 9 -3.08 -3.59 25.16
CA ALA A 9 -1.75 -3.28 24.63
C ALA A 9 -1.83 -2.76 23.18
N ILE A 10 -2.61 -3.42 22.33
CA ILE A 10 -2.85 -3.00 20.92
C ILE A 10 -3.43 -1.58 20.91
N LYS A 11 -4.51 -1.32 21.65
CA LYS A 11 -5.17 0.00 21.71
C LYS A 11 -4.22 1.10 22.17
N ASN A 12 -3.40 0.83 23.18
CA ASN A 12 -2.45 1.81 23.72
C ASN A 12 -1.36 2.15 22.68
N LYS A 13 -0.79 1.13 22.00
CA LYS A 13 0.21 1.35 20.95
C LYS A 13 -0.39 2.04 19.72
N LEU A 14 -1.60 1.64 19.33
CA LEU A 14 -2.32 2.26 18.22
C LEU A 14 -2.60 3.75 18.48
N SER A 15 -3.02 4.12 19.69
CA SER A 15 -3.21 5.54 20.05
C SER A 15 -1.93 6.34 19.88
N LYS A 16 -0.81 5.87 20.46
CA LYS A 16 0.50 6.53 20.34
C LYS A 16 0.96 6.64 18.88
N LEU A 17 0.74 5.58 18.10
CA LEU A 17 1.10 5.54 16.68
C LEU A 17 0.30 6.57 15.86
N ILE A 18 -0.99 6.73 16.13
CA ILE A 18 -1.83 7.75 15.48
C ILE A 18 -1.35 9.15 15.86
N ASP A 19 -1.06 9.39 17.15
CA ASP A 19 -0.55 10.68 17.64
C ASP A 19 0.80 11.04 16.97
N ALA A 20 1.65 10.05 16.71
CA ALA A 20 2.92 10.22 16.00
C ALA A 20 2.73 10.38 14.49
N PHE A 21 1.70 9.77 13.90
CA PHE A 21 1.43 9.86 12.46
C PHE A 21 0.79 11.18 12.04
N CYS A 22 -0.14 11.74 12.81
CA CYS A 22 -0.90 12.92 12.41
C CYS A 22 -0.03 14.14 12.04
N PRO A 23 1.07 14.46 12.74
CA PRO A 23 1.98 15.53 12.33
C PRO A 23 2.61 15.28 10.97
N ILE A 24 2.93 14.02 10.62
CA ILE A 24 3.58 13.64 9.36
C ILE A 24 2.75 14.05 8.13
N LEU A 25 1.43 14.17 8.28
CA LEU A 25 0.55 14.65 7.20
C LEU A 25 0.91 16.07 6.72
N TYR A 26 1.67 16.82 7.51
CA TYR A 26 2.04 18.22 7.27
C TYR A 26 3.54 18.47 7.32
N GLU A 27 4.35 17.42 7.46
CA GLU A 27 5.82 17.50 7.47
C GLU A 27 6.37 17.25 6.06
N ASP A 28 7.38 18.03 5.71
CA ASP A 28 8.06 17.89 4.42
C ASP A 28 9.06 16.73 4.44
N ASP A 29 9.09 15.94 3.38
CA ASP A 29 10.22 15.06 3.07
C ASP A 29 11.29 15.88 2.33
N GLU A 30 12.26 16.40 3.06
CA GLU A 30 13.31 17.26 2.51
C GLU A 30 14.12 16.58 1.41
N ILE A 31 14.35 15.26 1.51
CA ILE A 31 15.09 14.49 0.50
C ILE A 31 14.26 14.37 -0.77
N PHE A 32 12.98 14.08 -0.64
CA PHE A 32 12.07 14.04 -1.79
C PHE A 32 11.99 15.41 -2.48
N LEU A 33 11.81 16.48 -1.72
CA LEU A 33 11.73 17.83 -2.26
C LEU A 33 13.04 18.27 -2.94
N GLU A 34 14.21 17.89 -2.40
CA GLU A 34 15.50 18.16 -3.04
C GLU A 34 15.63 17.41 -4.38
N ASN A 35 15.23 16.14 -4.42
CA ASN A 35 15.18 15.37 -5.67
C ASN A 35 14.22 15.98 -6.69
N MET A 36 13.08 16.50 -6.25
CA MET A 36 12.09 17.13 -7.12
C MET A 36 12.58 18.44 -7.75
N LYS A 37 13.53 19.15 -7.14
CA LYS A 37 14.10 20.38 -7.73
C LYS A 37 14.75 20.11 -9.09
N ASP A 38 15.42 18.96 -9.22
CA ASP A 38 16.20 18.62 -10.43
C ASP A 38 15.49 17.60 -11.34
N ARG A 39 14.52 16.86 -10.82
CA ARG A 39 13.91 15.70 -11.49
C ARG A 39 12.39 15.78 -11.64
N ASN A 40 11.77 16.89 -11.33
CA ASN A 40 10.33 17.06 -11.47
C ASN A 40 9.89 16.92 -12.94
N LEU A 41 9.37 15.76 -13.31
CA LEU A 41 8.97 15.42 -14.67
C LEU A 41 7.83 16.29 -15.20
N ALA A 42 6.94 16.73 -14.33
CA ALA A 42 5.77 17.53 -14.70
C ALA A 42 6.08 19.03 -14.77
N GLY A 43 7.19 19.49 -14.16
CA GLY A 43 7.50 20.90 -14.04
C GLY A 43 6.56 21.70 -13.11
N ASP A 44 5.77 21.00 -12.32
CA ASP A 44 4.82 21.57 -11.37
C ASP A 44 5.51 22.26 -10.19
N ASP A 45 4.76 23.08 -9.46
CA ASP A 45 5.20 23.62 -8.17
C ASP A 45 5.40 22.47 -7.18
N ILE A 46 6.66 22.27 -6.76
CA ILE A 46 7.04 21.18 -5.84
C ILE A 46 6.29 21.22 -4.51
N ARG A 47 5.78 22.39 -4.08
CA ARG A 47 4.97 22.52 -2.88
C ARG A 47 3.67 21.72 -2.94
N ARG A 48 3.17 21.39 -4.12
CA ARG A 48 1.99 20.56 -4.30
C ARG A 48 2.25 19.10 -3.96
N TYR A 49 3.50 18.64 -4.05
CA TYR A 49 3.90 17.28 -3.73
C TYR A 49 4.17 17.07 -2.23
N GLN A 50 4.45 18.11 -1.45
CA GLN A 50 4.92 18.01 -0.07
C GLN A 50 4.12 17.03 0.79
N HIS A 51 2.81 17.00 0.62
CA HIS A 51 1.92 16.20 1.45
C HIS A 51 1.01 15.29 0.63
N TRP A 52 1.03 15.38 -0.71
CA TRP A 52 0.18 14.59 -1.60
C TRP A 52 0.98 13.49 -2.30
N GLU A 53 1.48 12.55 -1.50
CA GLU A 53 2.27 11.42 -1.97
C GLU A 53 1.75 10.10 -1.36
N TRP A 54 2.23 8.96 -1.87
CA TRP A 54 1.82 7.64 -1.40
C TRP A 54 2.09 7.43 0.09
N THR A 55 3.14 8.02 0.63
CA THR A 55 3.53 7.89 2.04
C THR A 55 2.44 8.40 2.98
N GLN A 56 1.81 9.52 2.64
CA GLN A 56 0.63 10.01 3.35
C GLN A 56 -0.61 9.21 2.97
N GLY A 57 -0.77 8.86 1.69
CA GLY A 57 -1.93 8.15 1.17
C GLY A 57 -2.25 6.85 1.92
N VAL A 58 -1.22 6.05 2.23
CA VAL A 58 -1.39 4.81 3.01
C VAL A 58 -1.91 5.08 4.42
N GLY A 59 -1.37 6.09 5.08
CA GLY A 59 -1.81 6.44 6.43
C GLY A 59 -3.20 7.06 6.48
N LEU A 60 -3.56 7.87 5.48
CA LEU A 60 -4.93 8.36 5.32
C LEU A 60 -5.92 7.19 5.19
N TYR A 61 -5.53 6.14 4.44
CA TYR A 61 -6.34 4.93 4.33
C TYR A 61 -6.49 4.21 5.68
N GLY A 62 -5.44 4.15 6.49
CA GLY A 62 -5.50 3.65 7.86
C GLY A 62 -6.47 4.45 8.74
N LEU A 63 -6.44 5.78 8.67
CA LEU A 63 -7.38 6.65 9.39
C LEU A 63 -8.84 6.44 8.92
N TRP A 64 -9.04 6.22 7.62
CA TRP A 64 -10.36 5.88 7.09
C TRP A 64 -10.87 4.54 7.64
N LYS A 65 -10.01 3.51 7.67
CA LYS A 65 -10.37 2.21 8.29
C LYS A 65 -10.72 2.36 9.76
N LEU A 66 -9.99 3.18 10.51
CA LEU A 66 -10.33 3.48 11.90
C LEU A 66 -11.70 4.15 12.05
N PHE A 67 -11.99 5.13 11.21
CA PHE A 67 -13.30 5.77 11.21
C PHE A 67 -14.40 4.76 10.85
N ALA A 68 -14.21 3.99 9.78
CA ALA A 68 -15.20 3.02 9.32
C ALA A 68 -15.52 1.94 10.38
N ASN A 69 -14.50 1.49 11.13
CA ASN A 69 -14.65 0.45 12.15
C ASN A 69 -15.20 0.99 13.48
N THR A 70 -14.89 2.25 13.85
CA THR A 70 -15.21 2.79 15.18
C THR A 70 -16.35 3.80 15.20
N GLY A 71 -16.60 4.47 14.07
CA GLY A 71 -17.50 5.62 14.00
C GLY A 71 -17.00 6.85 14.77
N ASP A 72 -15.72 6.89 15.18
CA ASP A 72 -15.15 8.00 15.94
C ASP A 72 -14.83 9.16 14.99
N GLU A 73 -15.65 10.20 15.04
CA GLU A 73 -15.61 11.40 14.18
C GLU A 73 -14.24 12.10 14.17
N LYS A 74 -13.42 11.94 15.21
CA LYS A 74 -12.09 12.55 15.25
C LYS A 74 -11.22 12.14 14.04
N TYR A 75 -11.37 10.90 13.54
CA TYR A 75 -10.62 10.42 12.37
C TYR A 75 -11.14 11.05 11.08
N LEU A 76 -12.45 11.21 10.96
CA LEU A 76 -13.05 11.93 9.86
C LEU A 76 -12.65 13.42 9.85
N ASP A 77 -12.59 14.06 11.03
CA ASP A 77 -12.11 15.44 11.18
C ASP A 77 -10.65 15.61 10.74
N ILE A 78 -9.78 14.64 11.03
CA ILE A 78 -8.38 14.64 10.56
C ILE A 78 -8.35 14.57 9.03
N LEU A 79 -9.10 13.62 8.43
CA LEU A 79 -9.15 13.41 6.99
C LEU A 79 -9.70 14.64 6.25
N THR A 80 -10.82 15.20 6.70
CA THR A 80 -11.44 16.36 6.05
C THR A 80 -10.54 17.60 6.14
N ARG A 81 -9.91 17.84 7.29
CA ARG A 81 -8.97 18.95 7.47
C ARG A 81 -7.77 18.82 6.54
N PHE A 82 -7.23 17.60 6.38
CA PHE A 82 -6.14 17.34 5.44
C PHE A 82 -6.59 17.61 3.99
N PHE A 83 -7.71 17.02 3.55
CA PHE A 83 -8.19 17.18 2.19
C PHE A 83 -8.57 18.63 1.86
N ASP A 84 -9.16 19.35 2.80
CA ASP A 84 -9.48 20.78 2.61
C ASP A 84 -8.21 21.60 2.40
N SER A 85 -7.15 21.34 3.17
CA SER A 85 -5.87 22.04 3.00
C SER A 85 -5.23 21.72 1.63
N GLN A 86 -5.32 20.49 1.17
CA GLN A 86 -4.76 20.09 -0.14
C GLN A 86 -5.55 20.68 -1.32
N LEU A 87 -6.87 20.80 -1.20
CA LEU A 87 -7.69 21.49 -2.18
C LEU A 87 -7.35 22.97 -2.31
N GLU A 88 -6.89 23.62 -1.23
CA GLU A 88 -6.44 25.02 -1.25
C GLU A 88 -5.05 25.17 -1.92
N ILE A 89 -4.14 24.22 -1.70
CA ILE A 89 -2.80 24.21 -2.30
C ILE A 89 -2.90 23.81 -3.79
N GLY A 90 -3.81 22.93 -4.14
CA GLY A 90 -3.92 22.26 -5.44
C GLY A 90 -3.11 20.98 -5.50
N PHE A 91 -3.60 20.00 -6.28
CA PHE A 91 -2.95 18.71 -6.43
C PHE A 91 -1.74 18.79 -7.36
N PRO A 92 -0.71 17.94 -7.13
CA PRO A 92 0.40 17.79 -8.08
C PRO A 92 -0.03 17.05 -9.35
N ALA A 93 0.86 16.97 -10.32
CA ALA A 93 0.68 16.13 -11.50
C ALA A 93 0.44 14.67 -11.09
N LEU A 94 -0.44 14.02 -11.86
CA LEU A 94 -0.89 12.67 -11.57
C LEU A 94 0.15 11.62 -12.01
N ASN A 95 0.44 10.68 -11.13
CA ASN A 95 1.32 9.54 -11.36
C ASN A 95 0.94 8.40 -10.39
N VAL A 96 1.69 7.30 -10.38
CA VAL A 96 1.40 6.16 -9.48
C VAL A 96 1.26 6.60 -8.02
N ASN A 97 2.20 7.39 -7.53
CA ASN A 97 2.28 7.75 -6.12
C ASN A 97 1.23 8.77 -5.70
N THR A 98 0.98 9.78 -6.55
CA THR A 98 0.01 10.84 -6.26
C THR A 98 -1.44 10.38 -6.39
N MET A 99 -1.69 9.16 -6.89
CA MET A 99 -3.02 8.53 -6.88
C MET A 99 -3.39 7.95 -5.50
N ALA A 100 -2.43 7.56 -4.67
CA ALA A 100 -2.71 6.89 -3.41
C ALA A 100 -3.62 7.67 -2.45
N PRO A 101 -3.45 9.00 -2.24
CA PRO A 101 -4.35 9.76 -1.38
C PRO A 101 -5.79 9.85 -1.90
N PHE A 102 -6.00 9.79 -3.23
CA PHE A 102 -7.35 9.83 -3.81
C PHE A 102 -8.20 8.63 -3.42
N LEU A 103 -7.61 7.48 -3.12
CA LEU A 103 -8.35 6.33 -2.61
C LEU A 103 -9.16 6.72 -1.37
N THR A 104 -8.52 7.32 -0.38
CA THR A 104 -9.19 7.74 0.85
C THR A 104 -10.11 8.92 0.61
N MET A 105 -9.69 9.88 -0.21
CA MET A 105 -10.53 11.03 -0.56
C MET A 105 -11.86 10.61 -1.20
N SER A 106 -11.84 9.57 -2.05
CA SER A 106 -13.05 9.05 -2.69
C SER A 106 -14.02 8.42 -1.68
N TYR A 107 -13.51 7.68 -0.68
CA TYR A 107 -14.35 7.14 0.41
C TYR A 107 -14.97 8.25 1.28
N VAL A 108 -14.17 9.25 1.66
CA VAL A 108 -14.67 10.39 2.45
C VAL A 108 -15.69 11.21 1.64
N GLY A 109 -15.43 11.40 0.35
CA GLY A 109 -16.34 12.07 -0.57
C GLY A 109 -17.68 11.36 -0.69
N GLU A 110 -17.67 10.05 -0.83
CA GLU A 110 -18.87 9.21 -0.86
C GLU A 110 -19.65 9.29 0.47
N TYR A 111 -18.96 9.08 1.59
CA TYR A 111 -19.57 9.11 2.91
C TYR A 111 -20.26 10.44 3.23
N LEU A 112 -19.60 11.55 2.91
CA LEU A 112 -20.12 12.89 3.14
C LEU A 112 -21.06 13.38 2.02
N ASN A 113 -21.24 12.62 0.94
CA ASN A 113 -21.90 13.05 -0.29
C ASN A 113 -21.37 14.42 -0.77
N SER A 114 -20.04 14.56 -0.80
CA SER A 114 -19.35 15.82 -1.05
C SER A 114 -18.80 15.92 -2.46
N GLU A 115 -19.44 16.71 -3.31
CA GLU A 115 -18.91 17.02 -4.65
C GLU A 115 -17.54 17.68 -4.60
N ARG A 116 -17.22 18.41 -3.53
CA ARG A 116 -15.91 19.03 -3.34
C ARG A 116 -14.77 18.00 -3.36
N TYR A 117 -15.01 16.79 -2.82
CA TYR A 117 -14.03 15.70 -2.81
C TYR A 117 -14.21 14.75 -4.00
N LEU A 118 -15.45 14.51 -4.44
CA LEU A 118 -15.71 13.56 -5.54
C LEU A 118 -15.34 14.12 -6.92
N ALA A 119 -15.46 15.42 -7.16
CA ALA A 119 -15.14 16.01 -8.46
C ALA A 119 -13.68 15.77 -8.85
N PRO A 120 -12.65 16.11 -8.03
CA PRO A 120 -11.26 15.81 -8.36
C PRO A 120 -10.97 14.32 -8.45
N CYS A 121 -11.67 13.47 -7.69
CA CYS A 121 -11.55 12.01 -7.83
C CYS A 121 -12.05 11.54 -9.20
N ARG A 122 -13.17 12.05 -9.70
CA ARG A 122 -13.67 11.72 -11.06
C ARG A 122 -12.68 12.17 -12.14
N GLU A 123 -12.17 13.39 -12.04
CA GLU A 123 -11.15 13.90 -12.98
C GLU A 123 -9.91 13.01 -13.00
N SER A 124 -9.44 12.59 -11.84
CA SER A 124 -8.29 11.69 -11.71
C SER A 124 -8.58 10.30 -12.28
N ALA A 125 -9.78 9.74 -12.07
CA ALA A 125 -10.16 8.45 -12.64
C ALA A 125 -10.28 8.50 -14.18
N VAL A 126 -10.82 9.59 -14.74
CA VAL A 126 -10.83 9.81 -16.19
C VAL A 126 -9.40 9.90 -16.72
N TRP A 127 -8.52 10.63 -16.04
CA TRP A 127 -7.13 10.75 -16.43
C TRP A 127 -6.41 9.38 -16.43
N ILE A 128 -6.68 8.51 -15.45
CA ILE A 128 -6.14 7.14 -15.44
C ILE A 128 -6.54 6.39 -16.71
N MET A 129 -7.78 6.46 -17.10
CA MET A 129 -8.28 5.73 -18.26
C MET A 129 -7.72 6.26 -19.58
N GLU A 130 -7.60 7.57 -19.72
CA GLU A 130 -7.29 8.23 -20.99
C GLU A 130 -5.81 8.59 -21.18
N HIS A 131 -5.09 8.86 -20.09
CA HIS A 131 -3.77 9.50 -20.16
C HIS A 131 -2.68 8.79 -19.37
N PHE A 132 -3.04 7.86 -18.46
CA PHE A 132 -2.02 7.17 -17.65
C PHE A 132 -1.04 6.43 -18.56
N PRO A 133 0.29 6.61 -18.38
CA PRO A 133 1.30 5.92 -19.19
C PRO A 133 1.13 4.40 -19.11
N ARG A 134 1.26 3.74 -20.26
CA ARG A 134 1.05 2.30 -20.36
C ARG A 134 2.24 1.62 -21.00
N THR A 135 2.52 0.42 -20.54
CA THR A 135 3.48 -0.49 -21.16
C THR A 135 2.94 -1.09 -22.46
N GLU A 136 3.77 -1.82 -23.20
CA GLU A 136 3.40 -2.42 -24.51
C GLU A 136 2.17 -3.34 -24.45
N GLU A 137 1.92 -4.00 -23.30
CA GLU A 137 0.71 -4.81 -23.09
C GLU A 137 -0.41 -4.03 -22.34
N GLY A 138 -0.26 -2.73 -22.22
CA GLY A 138 -1.26 -1.85 -21.64
C GLY A 138 -1.31 -1.85 -20.11
N GLY A 139 -0.32 -2.42 -19.43
CA GLY A 139 -0.18 -2.29 -17.98
C GLY A 139 0.12 -0.86 -17.58
N PHE A 140 -0.30 -0.45 -16.39
CA PHE A 140 0.04 0.87 -15.86
C PHE A 140 1.56 0.95 -15.63
N GLN A 141 2.22 1.82 -16.39
CA GLN A 141 3.65 2.05 -16.27
C GLN A 141 3.93 2.73 -14.92
N HIS A 142 4.90 2.21 -14.17
CA HIS A 142 5.22 2.74 -12.84
C HIS A 142 5.97 4.10 -12.90
N MET A 143 5.33 5.11 -13.48
CA MET A 143 5.84 6.47 -13.50
C MET A 143 5.61 7.13 -12.15
N THR A 144 6.65 7.72 -11.58
CA THR A 144 6.62 8.52 -10.35
C THR A 144 6.81 10.01 -10.65
N SER A 145 6.82 10.84 -9.61
CA SER A 145 6.99 12.30 -9.77
C SER A 145 8.35 12.70 -10.36
N ASP A 146 9.37 11.86 -10.19
CA ASP A 146 10.76 12.13 -10.56
C ASP A 146 11.36 11.10 -11.56
N THR A 147 10.68 9.98 -11.81
CA THR A 147 11.23 8.89 -12.63
C THR A 147 10.16 8.31 -13.57
N LEU A 148 10.50 8.27 -14.86
CA LEU A 148 9.58 7.78 -15.89
C LEU A 148 9.35 6.27 -15.80
N ASN A 149 10.36 5.48 -15.46
CA ASN A 149 10.35 4.02 -15.43
C ASN A 149 9.71 3.41 -16.70
N ASP A 150 10.27 3.81 -17.85
CA ASP A 150 9.70 3.47 -19.17
C ASP A 150 9.54 1.97 -19.36
N GLN A 151 8.32 1.55 -19.75
CA GLN A 151 7.96 0.15 -19.96
C GLN A 151 8.10 -0.75 -18.72
N GLU A 152 7.94 -0.21 -17.51
CA GLU A 152 8.07 -0.98 -16.26
C GLU A 152 6.74 -1.18 -15.55
N LEU A 153 6.49 -2.42 -15.07
CA LEU A 153 5.46 -2.76 -14.10
C LEU A 153 6.12 -3.00 -12.75
N TRP A 154 5.58 -2.41 -11.69
CA TRP A 154 6.00 -2.66 -10.31
C TRP A 154 4.81 -3.11 -9.48
N ASP A 155 5.04 -3.95 -8.46
CA ASP A 155 4.02 -4.59 -7.67
C ASP A 155 3.18 -3.60 -6.82
N ASP A 156 3.77 -2.52 -6.37
CA ASP A 156 3.10 -1.47 -5.58
C ASP A 156 2.07 -0.63 -6.37
N THR A 157 2.13 -0.60 -7.69
CA THR A 157 1.12 0.07 -8.54
C THR A 157 -0.31 -0.38 -8.23
N LEU A 158 -0.49 -1.65 -7.85
CA LEU A 158 -1.79 -2.22 -7.53
C LEU A 158 -2.45 -1.53 -6.34
N PHE A 159 -1.71 -1.28 -5.28
CA PHE A 159 -2.22 -0.56 -4.12
C PHE A 159 -2.34 0.94 -4.41
N MET A 160 -1.29 1.56 -4.96
CA MET A 160 -1.18 3.02 -5.08
C MET A 160 -2.19 3.61 -6.06
N THR A 161 -2.52 2.89 -7.15
CA THR A 161 -3.35 3.42 -8.25
C THR A 161 -4.60 2.59 -8.51
N VAL A 162 -4.45 1.25 -8.59
CA VAL A 162 -5.54 0.40 -9.09
C VAL A 162 -6.71 0.31 -8.12
N LEU A 163 -6.45 0.31 -6.81
CA LEU A 163 -7.52 0.34 -5.80
C LEU A 163 -8.37 1.62 -5.90
N PHE A 164 -7.75 2.77 -6.15
CA PHE A 164 -8.49 4.02 -6.34
C PHE A 164 -9.41 3.94 -7.57
N LEU A 165 -8.92 3.46 -8.71
CA LEU A 165 -9.73 3.30 -9.92
C LEU A 165 -10.91 2.35 -9.68
N ALA A 166 -10.67 1.23 -8.99
CA ALA A 166 -11.72 0.27 -8.63
C ALA A 166 -12.79 0.91 -7.75
N ASN A 167 -12.39 1.68 -6.73
CA ASN A 167 -13.33 2.36 -5.84
C ASN A 167 -14.17 3.41 -6.59
N MET A 168 -13.57 4.14 -7.51
CA MET A 168 -14.31 5.07 -8.37
C MET A 168 -15.29 4.33 -9.28
N GLY A 169 -14.90 3.15 -9.81
CA GLY A 169 -15.81 2.28 -10.56
C GLY A 169 -17.04 1.87 -9.74
N ARG A 170 -16.82 1.53 -8.46
CA ARG A 170 -17.91 1.20 -7.52
C ARG A 170 -18.79 2.40 -7.22
N ILE A 171 -18.21 3.55 -6.89
CA ILE A 171 -18.94 4.78 -6.51
C ILE A 171 -19.82 5.29 -7.68
N GLU A 172 -19.25 5.31 -8.88
CA GLU A 172 -19.91 5.85 -10.08
C GLU A 172 -20.75 4.80 -10.84
N GLY A 173 -20.74 3.54 -10.41
CA GLY A 173 -21.35 2.44 -11.16
C GLY A 173 -20.70 2.24 -12.55
N ASN A 174 -19.44 2.56 -12.70
CA ASN A 174 -18.72 2.51 -13.97
C ASN A 174 -17.97 1.18 -14.13
N GLN A 175 -18.58 0.25 -14.86
CA GLN A 175 -18.01 -1.08 -15.08
C GLN A 175 -16.68 -1.03 -15.82
N ALA A 176 -16.43 -0.07 -16.71
CA ALA A 176 -15.16 0.03 -17.43
C ALA A 176 -13.96 0.29 -16.49
N TYR A 177 -14.15 1.02 -15.38
CA TYR A 177 -13.11 1.21 -14.37
C TYR A 177 -12.84 -0.08 -13.60
N ILE A 178 -13.88 -0.84 -13.27
CA ILE A 178 -13.75 -2.14 -12.60
C ILE A 178 -13.06 -3.15 -13.51
N ASP A 179 -13.44 -3.21 -14.79
CA ASP A 179 -12.84 -4.12 -15.78
C ASP A 179 -11.35 -3.78 -15.99
N GLU A 180 -11.02 -2.50 -16.05
CA GLU A 180 -9.62 -2.08 -16.15
C GLU A 180 -8.83 -2.46 -14.90
N ALA A 181 -9.39 -2.25 -13.71
CA ALA A 181 -8.74 -2.67 -12.47
C ALA A 181 -8.51 -4.19 -12.44
N GLN A 182 -9.50 -5.01 -12.80
CA GLN A 182 -9.36 -6.47 -12.93
C GLN A 182 -8.22 -6.83 -13.91
N ARG A 183 -8.19 -6.17 -15.06
CA ARG A 183 -7.16 -6.37 -16.08
C ARG A 183 -5.76 -6.05 -15.54
N GLN A 184 -5.62 -4.95 -14.77
CA GLN A 184 -4.34 -4.57 -14.19
C GLN A 184 -3.87 -5.61 -13.15
N PHE A 185 -4.74 -6.08 -12.26
CA PHE A 185 -4.38 -7.15 -11.31
C PHE A 185 -3.89 -8.42 -12.03
N LEU A 186 -4.62 -8.88 -13.06
CA LEU A 186 -4.23 -10.08 -13.81
C LEU A 186 -2.94 -9.89 -14.60
N LEU A 187 -2.73 -8.71 -15.17
CA LEU A 187 -1.52 -8.41 -15.95
C LEU A 187 -0.28 -8.32 -15.04
N HIS A 188 -0.38 -7.64 -13.90
CA HIS A 188 0.71 -7.61 -12.92
C HIS A 188 1.02 -9.01 -12.40
N ALA A 189 0.00 -9.82 -12.08
CA ALA A 189 0.20 -11.21 -11.67
C ALA A 189 0.92 -12.04 -12.75
N LYS A 190 0.56 -11.87 -14.03
CA LYS A 190 1.20 -12.56 -15.16
C LYS A 190 2.72 -12.33 -15.22
N TYR A 191 3.18 -11.12 -14.94
CA TYR A 191 4.59 -10.75 -15.12
C TYR A 191 5.40 -10.76 -13.82
N LEU A 192 4.75 -10.59 -12.68
CA LEU A 192 5.44 -10.42 -11.41
C LEU A 192 5.34 -11.63 -10.49
N ALA A 193 4.26 -12.42 -10.55
CA ALA A 193 4.14 -13.59 -9.70
C ALA A 193 5.04 -14.72 -10.20
N ASP A 194 5.94 -15.19 -9.34
CA ASP A 194 6.77 -16.34 -9.63
C ASP A 194 5.94 -17.64 -9.52
N PRO A 195 5.87 -18.45 -10.56
CA PRO A 195 5.01 -19.65 -10.59
C PRO A 195 5.48 -20.76 -9.63
N GLU A 196 6.77 -20.76 -9.21
CA GLU A 196 7.33 -21.78 -8.33
C GLU A 196 7.06 -21.48 -6.85
N THR A 197 7.18 -20.21 -6.47
CA THR A 197 7.04 -19.78 -5.09
C THR A 197 5.73 -19.03 -4.80
N GLY A 198 5.09 -18.44 -5.80
CA GLY A 198 3.96 -17.54 -5.62
C GLY A 198 4.34 -16.16 -5.07
N LEU A 199 5.61 -15.92 -4.73
CA LEU A 199 6.11 -14.60 -4.36
C LEU A 199 6.17 -13.71 -5.60
N TRP A 200 6.22 -12.39 -5.38
CA TRP A 200 6.23 -11.42 -6.47
C TRP A 200 7.58 -10.77 -6.61
N TYR A 201 8.09 -10.73 -7.84
CA TYR A 201 9.21 -9.86 -8.18
C TYR A 201 8.78 -8.40 -8.02
N HIS A 202 9.68 -7.56 -7.50
CA HIS A 202 9.43 -6.12 -7.33
C HIS A 202 8.96 -5.47 -8.62
N GLY A 203 9.50 -5.88 -9.77
CA GLY A 203 9.09 -5.35 -11.05
C GLY A 203 9.46 -6.22 -12.25
N TRP A 204 8.90 -5.82 -13.39
CA TRP A 204 9.17 -6.33 -14.72
C TRP A 204 9.41 -5.18 -15.67
N THR A 205 10.36 -5.30 -16.59
CA THR A 205 10.52 -4.38 -17.72
C THR A 205 10.28 -5.09 -19.04
N PHE A 206 9.49 -4.44 -19.91
CA PHE A 206 9.32 -4.88 -21.29
C PHE A 206 10.55 -4.54 -22.14
N ASN A 207 11.35 -3.54 -21.74
CA ASN A 207 12.67 -3.26 -22.31
C ASN A 207 13.67 -4.32 -21.84
N GLY A 208 13.94 -5.32 -22.68
CA GLY A 208 14.82 -6.44 -22.35
C GLY A 208 14.12 -7.65 -21.72
N ARG A 209 12.86 -7.55 -21.28
CA ARG A 209 12.00 -8.67 -20.82
C ARG A 209 12.59 -9.45 -19.66
N HIS A 210 12.75 -8.81 -18.50
CA HIS A 210 13.30 -9.41 -17.28
C HIS A 210 12.75 -8.74 -16.02
N ASN A 211 12.96 -9.41 -14.87
CA ASN A 211 12.57 -8.93 -13.56
C ASN A 211 13.73 -8.21 -12.82
N PHE A 212 14.56 -7.42 -13.52
CA PHE A 212 15.70 -6.71 -12.95
C PHE A 212 16.64 -7.63 -12.17
N ALA A 213 16.90 -7.34 -10.88
CA ALA A 213 17.68 -8.21 -10.01
C ALA A 213 16.96 -9.51 -9.60
N GLY A 214 15.67 -9.67 -9.97
CA GLY A 214 14.88 -10.83 -9.61
C GLY A 214 14.61 -10.95 -8.09
N ALA A 215 14.43 -9.82 -7.42
CA ALA A 215 14.26 -9.79 -5.97
C ALA A 215 12.79 -9.96 -5.56
N PHE A 216 12.53 -10.82 -4.58
CA PHE A 216 11.27 -10.88 -3.84
C PHE A 216 11.34 -9.91 -2.66
N TRP A 217 11.16 -8.64 -2.96
CA TRP A 217 11.23 -7.59 -1.97
C TRP A 217 10.00 -7.58 -1.06
N GLY A 218 10.24 -7.56 0.27
CA GLY A 218 9.18 -7.73 1.27
C GLY A 218 8.09 -6.68 1.17
N ARG A 219 8.42 -5.38 1.19
CA ARG A 219 7.40 -4.33 1.14
C ARG A 219 6.66 -4.29 -0.21
N GLY A 220 7.31 -4.58 -1.34
CA GLY A 220 6.62 -4.73 -2.61
C GLY A 220 5.57 -5.84 -2.56
N ASN A 221 5.98 -7.03 -2.11
CA ASN A 221 5.06 -8.15 -1.91
C ASN A 221 3.91 -7.81 -0.95
N CYS A 222 4.15 -7.01 0.11
CA CYS A 222 3.09 -6.69 1.06
C CYS A 222 1.98 -5.84 0.43
N TRP A 223 2.30 -4.97 -0.53
CA TRP A 223 1.28 -4.20 -1.24
C TRP A 223 0.30 -5.11 -1.99
N VAL A 224 0.79 -6.19 -2.58
CA VAL A 224 -0.05 -7.19 -3.24
C VAL A 224 -0.90 -7.95 -2.24
N THR A 225 -0.30 -8.38 -1.12
CA THR A 225 -1.00 -9.09 -0.03
C THR A 225 -2.14 -8.25 0.54
N ILE A 226 -1.99 -6.92 0.55
CA ILE A 226 -3.04 -5.96 0.95
C ILE A 226 -4.05 -5.74 -0.17
N ALA A 227 -3.56 -5.45 -1.38
CA ALA A 227 -4.41 -4.96 -2.47
C ALA A 227 -5.42 -5.99 -2.96
N ILE A 228 -5.06 -7.28 -3.02
CA ILE A 228 -5.98 -8.30 -3.52
C ILE A 228 -7.22 -8.45 -2.61
N PRO A 229 -7.12 -8.67 -1.29
CA PRO A 229 -8.31 -8.76 -0.44
C PRO A 229 -9.12 -7.46 -0.40
N GLU A 230 -8.46 -6.29 -0.39
CA GLU A 230 -9.17 -5.01 -0.46
C GLU A 230 -9.96 -4.86 -1.76
N PHE A 231 -9.36 -5.19 -2.90
CA PHE A 231 -10.01 -5.14 -4.20
C PHE A 231 -11.22 -6.09 -4.27
N LEU A 232 -11.06 -7.36 -3.85
CA LEU A 232 -12.11 -8.36 -3.91
C LEU A 232 -13.28 -8.09 -2.94
N GLN A 233 -13.07 -7.26 -1.91
CA GLN A 233 -14.14 -6.77 -1.03
C GLN A 233 -14.82 -5.50 -1.57
N MET A 234 -14.08 -4.71 -2.34
CA MET A 234 -14.52 -3.41 -2.82
C MET A 234 -15.51 -3.53 -4.00
N VAL A 235 -15.27 -4.48 -4.90
CA VAL A 235 -16.03 -4.64 -6.16
C VAL A 235 -16.46 -6.06 -6.42
N GLU A 236 -17.58 -6.21 -7.12
CA GLU A 236 -17.99 -7.51 -7.66
C GLU A 236 -17.15 -7.83 -8.90
N CYS A 237 -16.39 -8.91 -8.81
CA CYS A 237 -15.57 -9.43 -9.91
C CYS A 237 -16.27 -10.57 -10.65
N ALA A 238 -15.92 -10.77 -11.93
CA ALA A 238 -16.26 -12.00 -12.62
C ALA A 238 -15.73 -13.21 -11.84
N PRO A 239 -16.49 -14.32 -11.73
CA PRO A 239 -16.14 -15.45 -10.86
C PRO A 239 -14.76 -16.07 -11.16
N ASP A 240 -14.38 -16.12 -12.44
CA ASP A 240 -13.08 -16.62 -12.89
C ASP A 240 -11.93 -15.67 -12.49
N VAL A 241 -12.14 -14.36 -12.57
CA VAL A 241 -11.17 -13.35 -12.10
C VAL A 241 -11.01 -13.44 -10.58
N LYS A 242 -12.13 -13.50 -9.85
CA LYS A 242 -12.12 -13.64 -8.38
C LYS A 242 -11.32 -14.88 -7.96
N GLU A 243 -11.59 -16.02 -8.58
CA GLU A 243 -10.89 -17.27 -8.27
C GLU A 243 -9.40 -17.21 -8.67
N ALA A 244 -9.06 -16.59 -9.81
CA ALA A 244 -7.67 -16.41 -10.21
C ALA A 244 -6.89 -15.58 -9.20
N LEU A 245 -7.43 -14.44 -8.77
CA LEU A 245 -6.79 -13.57 -7.78
C LEU A 245 -6.72 -14.23 -6.40
N ARG A 246 -7.77 -14.96 -5.99
CA ARG A 246 -7.74 -15.74 -4.76
C ARG A 246 -6.60 -16.77 -4.74
N ARG A 247 -6.38 -17.48 -5.85
CA ARG A 247 -5.29 -18.46 -5.98
C ARG A 247 -3.91 -17.78 -5.95
N VAL A 248 -3.77 -16.67 -6.64
CA VAL A 248 -2.52 -15.88 -6.61
C VAL A 248 -2.18 -15.46 -5.18
N LEU A 249 -3.17 -14.92 -4.46
CA LEU A 249 -3.01 -14.54 -3.05
C LEU A 249 -2.67 -15.74 -2.16
N LEU A 250 -3.38 -16.84 -2.32
CA LEU A 250 -3.14 -18.06 -1.52
C LEU A 250 -1.73 -18.60 -1.71
N ASN A 251 -1.26 -18.71 -2.96
CA ASN A 251 0.11 -19.15 -3.27
C ASN A 251 1.16 -18.22 -2.62
N GLN A 252 0.93 -16.92 -2.65
CA GLN A 252 1.81 -15.96 -1.99
C GLN A 252 1.81 -16.19 -0.46
N ILE A 253 0.64 -16.30 0.16
CA ILE A 253 0.53 -16.49 1.61
C ILE A 253 1.16 -17.81 2.07
N GLU A 254 0.99 -18.90 1.33
CA GLU A 254 1.66 -20.16 1.64
C GLU A 254 3.18 -20.03 1.67
N SER A 255 3.75 -19.26 0.76
CA SER A 255 5.18 -18.95 0.76
C SER A 255 5.57 -18.00 1.89
N LEU A 256 4.76 -16.99 2.18
CA LEU A 256 4.99 -16.10 3.32
C LEU A 256 5.05 -16.89 4.63
N VAL A 257 4.13 -17.84 4.85
CA VAL A 257 4.17 -18.73 6.03
C VAL A 257 5.45 -19.55 6.08
N ARG A 258 5.91 -20.07 4.93
CA ARG A 258 7.15 -20.86 4.83
C ARG A 258 8.39 -20.04 5.15
N TYR A 259 8.45 -18.79 4.70
CA TYR A 259 9.61 -17.89 4.84
C TYR A 259 9.55 -16.99 6.08
N GLN A 260 8.51 -17.12 6.92
CA GLN A 260 8.44 -16.33 8.15
C GLN A 260 9.61 -16.64 9.08
N ASN A 261 10.33 -15.60 9.51
CA ASN A 261 11.39 -15.74 10.48
C ASN A 261 10.87 -16.26 11.83
N PRO A 262 11.64 -17.03 12.60
CA PRO A 262 11.25 -17.50 13.94
C PRO A 262 10.81 -16.38 14.90
N SER A 263 11.28 -15.15 14.70
CA SER A 263 10.80 -13.98 15.45
C SER A 263 9.35 -13.58 15.17
N GLY A 264 8.71 -14.15 14.14
CA GLY A 264 7.39 -13.75 13.66
C GLY A 264 7.42 -12.67 12.57
N MET A 265 8.56 -12.11 12.26
CA MET A 265 8.71 -11.09 11.23
C MET A 265 9.09 -11.69 9.87
N TRP A 266 9.14 -10.84 8.83
CA TRP A 266 9.67 -11.20 7.51
C TRP A 266 10.88 -10.35 7.16
N HIS A 267 11.76 -10.97 6.38
CA HIS A 267 12.97 -10.35 5.85
C HIS A 267 12.66 -9.35 4.73
N THR A 268 13.51 -8.33 4.55
CA THR A 268 13.40 -7.39 3.42
C THR A 268 13.52 -8.07 2.07
N LEU A 269 14.31 -9.15 1.97
CA LEU A 269 14.28 -10.15 0.89
C LEU A 269 13.66 -11.41 1.46
N ILE A 270 12.45 -11.76 1.02
CA ILE A 270 11.64 -12.80 1.66
C ILE A 270 12.35 -14.16 1.66
N ASP A 271 13.04 -14.49 0.57
CA ASP A 271 13.75 -15.74 0.34
C ASP A 271 15.19 -15.74 0.85
N ASP A 272 15.68 -14.65 1.47
CA ASP A 272 17.04 -14.52 1.95
C ASP A 272 17.11 -14.24 3.47
N PRO A 273 17.33 -15.29 4.29
CA PRO A 273 17.41 -15.15 5.74
C PRO A 273 18.66 -14.40 6.23
N THR A 274 19.60 -14.04 5.36
CA THR A 274 20.74 -13.20 5.70
C THR A 274 20.44 -11.70 5.59
N SER A 275 19.30 -11.34 5.01
CA SER A 275 18.83 -9.97 4.99
C SER A 275 18.15 -9.61 6.33
N TYR A 276 18.02 -8.32 6.63
CA TYR A 276 17.39 -7.89 7.88
C TYR A 276 15.88 -8.14 7.86
N VAL A 277 15.29 -8.37 9.05
CA VAL A 277 13.82 -8.35 9.20
C VAL A 277 13.31 -6.91 9.14
N GLU A 278 12.10 -6.70 8.61
CA GLU A 278 11.63 -5.37 8.25
C GLU A 278 10.19 -5.15 8.72
N SER A 279 9.96 -4.07 9.47
CA SER A 279 8.67 -3.83 10.15
C SER A 279 7.54 -3.50 9.20
N SER A 280 7.77 -2.69 8.16
CA SER A 280 6.67 -2.26 7.27
C SER A 280 6.14 -3.43 6.42
N ALA A 281 7.04 -4.24 5.86
CA ALA A 281 6.65 -5.47 5.16
C ALA A 281 5.90 -6.44 6.09
N THR A 282 6.43 -6.62 7.31
CA THR A 282 5.80 -7.49 8.32
C THR A 282 4.38 -7.03 8.65
N CYS A 283 4.18 -5.75 8.88
CA CYS A 283 2.85 -5.19 9.16
C CYS A 283 1.90 -5.38 7.95
N GLY A 284 2.39 -5.11 6.75
CA GLY A 284 1.58 -5.27 5.54
C GLY A 284 1.18 -6.72 5.27
N PHE A 285 2.09 -7.68 5.45
CA PHE A 285 1.77 -9.11 5.35
C PHE A 285 0.75 -9.54 6.39
N ALA A 286 1.00 -9.18 7.66
CA ALA A 286 0.09 -9.54 8.74
C ALA A 286 -1.31 -8.96 8.54
N TYR A 287 -1.41 -7.68 8.15
CA TYR A 287 -2.68 -7.06 7.79
C TYR A 287 -3.37 -7.81 6.64
N GLY A 288 -2.68 -8.04 5.53
CA GLY A 288 -3.28 -8.65 4.34
C GLY A 288 -3.72 -10.11 4.59
N ILE A 289 -2.97 -10.87 5.39
CA ILE A 289 -3.33 -12.24 5.80
C ILE A 289 -4.61 -12.21 6.65
N LEU A 290 -4.66 -11.38 7.71
CA LEU A 290 -5.86 -11.26 8.55
C LEU A 290 -7.06 -10.82 7.71
N ARG A 291 -6.88 -9.81 6.88
CA ARG A 291 -7.93 -9.30 6.00
C ARG A 291 -8.47 -10.37 5.05
N ALA A 292 -7.60 -11.19 4.47
CA ALA A 292 -8.00 -12.29 3.60
C ALA A 292 -8.78 -13.39 4.35
N VAL A 293 -8.43 -13.66 5.61
CA VAL A 293 -9.13 -14.62 6.47
C VAL A 293 -10.48 -14.05 6.92
N HIS A 294 -10.51 -12.84 7.48
CA HIS A 294 -11.74 -12.21 7.98
C HIS A 294 -12.80 -12.03 6.87
N THR A 295 -12.34 -11.84 5.64
CA THR A 295 -13.24 -11.75 4.47
C THR A 295 -13.60 -13.10 3.84
N GLY A 296 -13.10 -14.19 4.39
CA GLY A 296 -13.40 -15.55 3.90
C GLY A 296 -12.75 -15.90 2.55
N LEU A 297 -11.72 -15.18 2.14
CA LEU A 297 -10.99 -15.47 0.90
C LEU A 297 -10.06 -16.66 1.04
N ILE A 298 -9.48 -16.85 2.23
CA ILE A 298 -8.63 -17.99 2.59
C ILE A 298 -9.05 -18.62 3.92
N ASP A 299 -8.54 -19.81 4.20
CA ASP A 299 -8.81 -20.54 5.43
C ASP A 299 -8.17 -19.87 6.65
N GLY A 300 -8.84 -19.96 7.82
CA GLY A 300 -8.39 -19.40 9.09
C GLY A 300 -7.07 -19.98 9.63
N THR A 301 -6.60 -21.12 9.10
CA THR A 301 -5.30 -21.69 9.50
C THR A 301 -4.09 -20.79 9.22
N TYR A 302 -4.24 -19.79 8.35
CA TYR A 302 -3.18 -18.84 8.03
C TYR A 302 -3.04 -17.68 9.02
N GLU A 303 -4.05 -17.44 9.88
CA GLU A 303 -4.03 -16.37 10.89
C GLU A 303 -2.83 -16.47 11.83
N ASP A 304 -2.41 -17.66 12.18
CA ASP A 304 -1.28 -17.87 13.08
C ASP A 304 -0.01 -17.14 12.66
N ALA A 305 0.23 -17.02 11.35
CA ALA A 305 1.39 -16.31 10.85
C ALA A 305 1.29 -14.79 11.12
N ALA A 306 0.10 -14.22 10.94
CA ALA A 306 -0.14 -12.80 11.25
C ALA A 306 -0.06 -12.53 12.76
N TRP A 307 -0.68 -13.38 13.59
CA TRP A 307 -0.65 -13.22 15.05
C TRP A 307 0.75 -13.37 15.64
N LYS A 308 1.63 -14.20 15.08
CA LYS A 308 3.04 -14.28 15.46
C LYS A 308 3.80 -12.96 15.23
N ALA A 309 3.39 -12.15 14.27
CA ALA A 309 4.02 -10.86 14.00
C ALA A 309 3.64 -9.78 15.04
N LEU A 310 2.56 -9.96 15.79
CA LEU A 310 2.04 -8.93 16.68
C LEU A 310 3.04 -8.52 17.77
N GLU A 311 3.57 -9.49 18.51
CA GLU A 311 4.47 -9.20 19.63
C GLU A 311 5.74 -8.44 19.21
N PRO A 312 6.51 -8.90 18.19
CA PRO A 312 7.67 -8.14 17.74
C PRO A 312 7.30 -6.75 17.20
N ILE A 313 6.17 -6.60 16.51
CA ILE A 313 5.74 -5.28 16.01
C ILE A 313 5.39 -4.34 17.17
N LEU A 314 4.66 -4.80 18.19
CA LEU A 314 4.43 -4.00 19.38
C LEU A 314 5.74 -3.56 20.06
N GLY A 315 6.78 -4.39 20.01
CA GLY A 315 8.14 -4.09 20.49
C GLY A 315 8.86 -3.02 19.64
N TYR A 316 8.63 -2.99 18.34
CA TYR A 316 9.21 -1.98 17.43
C TYR A 316 8.44 -0.66 17.37
N ILE A 317 7.28 -0.55 17.99
CA ILE A 317 6.59 0.73 18.19
C ILE A 317 7.13 1.35 19.49
N GLY A 318 7.87 2.45 19.37
CA GLY A 318 8.44 3.19 20.51
C GLY A 318 7.39 3.74 21.47
N ASP A 319 7.85 4.28 22.60
CA ASP A 319 6.97 4.96 23.55
C ASP A 319 6.42 6.28 23.03
N ASP A 320 7.09 6.84 22.04
CA ASP A 320 6.70 8.01 21.26
C ASP A 320 5.74 7.67 20.08
N GLY A 321 5.41 6.40 19.87
CA GLY A 321 4.56 5.93 18.79
C GLY A 321 5.29 5.75 17.45
N VAL A 322 6.59 5.98 17.40
CA VAL A 322 7.38 5.86 16.17
C VAL A 322 7.75 4.40 15.90
N VAL A 323 7.48 3.94 14.67
CA VAL A 323 7.82 2.57 14.23
C VAL A 323 9.27 2.50 13.79
N GLN A 324 10.02 1.59 14.40
CA GLN A 324 11.41 1.33 14.11
C GLN A 324 11.59 0.15 13.15
N GLN A 325 12.81 -0.12 12.69
CA GLN A 325 13.16 -1.24 11.80
C GLN A 325 12.43 -1.16 10.45
N VAL A 326 12.24 0.05 9.92
CA VAL A 326 11.62 0.31 8.61
C VAL A 326 12.70 0.67 7.60
N SER A 327 12.70 0.02 6.44
CA SER A 327 13.62 0.37 5.36
C SER A 327 13.20 1.67 4.67
N TYR A 328 14.15 2.55 4.38
CA TYR A 328 13.92 3.79 3.64
C TYR A 328 13.30 3.55 2.27
N GLY A 329 12.72 4.59 1.66
CA GLY A 329 12.13 4.56 0.31
C GLY A 329 13.00 3.80 -0.68
N THR A 330 12.44 2.79 -1.33
CA THR A 330 13.22 1.77 -2.02
C THR A 330 12.93 1.82 -3.53
N PRO A 331 13.82 2.39 -4.34
CA PRO A 331 13.71 2.28 -5.79
C PRO A 331 14.02 0.85 -6.26
N MET A 332 13.81 0.58 -7.54
CA MET A 332 14.06 -0.72 -8.15
C MET A 332 15.54 -1.14 -8.03
N GLY A 333 15.80 -2.27 -7.42
CA GLY A 333 17.10 -2.94 -7.47
C GLY A 333 17.33 -3.53 -8.86
N ARG A 334 18.18 -2.89 -9.67
CA ARG A 334 18.31 -3.20 -11.10
C ARG A 334 19.31 -4.31 -11.39
N GLU A 335 20.41 -4.41 -10.64
CA GLU A 335 21.54 -5.29 -10.96
C GLU A 335 21.66 -6.46 -9.99
N THR A 336 21.51 -6.24 -8.71
CA THR A 336 21.72 -7.25 -7.67
C THR A 336 20.71 -7.14 -6.53
N LYS A 337 20.34 -8.30 -5.97
CA LYS A 337 19.51 -8.38 -4.76
C LYS A 337 20.16 -7.73 -3.53
N ASP A 338 21.49 -7.66 -3.48
CA ASP A 338 22.20 -7.03 -2.36
C ASP A 338 21.90 -5.54 -2.20
N PHE A 339 21.41 -4.89 -3.27
CA PHE A 339 20.89 -3.53 -3.19
C PHE A 339 19.88 -3.39 -2.04
N TYR A 340 18.94 -4.31 -1.91
CA TYR A 340 17.88 -4.25 -0.88
C TYR A 340 18.42 -4.47 0.55
N LYS A 341 19.54 -5.22 0.71
CA LYS A 341 20.17 -5.44 2.01
C LYS A 341 20.87 -4.19 2.55
N ASN A 342 21.23 -3.27 1.65
CA ASN A 342 21.98 -2.06 1.97
C ASN A 342 21.09 -0.82 2.13
N ILE A 343 19.76 -0.97 2.03
CA ILE A 343 18.83 0.13 2.30
C ILE A 343 18.89 0.49 3.79
N GLU A 344 19.03 1.79 4.05
CA GLU A 344 19.09 2.31 5.42
C GLU A 344 17.77 2.04 6.16
N LEU A 345 17.88 1.67 7.44
CA LEU A 345 16.74 1.55 8.34
C LEU A 345 16.47 2.90 8.99
N LYS A 346 15.28 3.43 8.77
CA LYS A 346 14.85 4.74 9.26
C LYS A 346 13.35 4.73 9.52
N SER A 347 12.89 5.48 10.51
CA SER A 347 11.45 5.68 10.70
C SER A 347 10.86 6.42 9.51
N MET A 348 9.80 5.86 8.92
CA MET A 348 9.17 6.38 7.71
C MET A 348 7.64 6.41 7.87
N PRO A 349 6.95 7.37 7.22
CA PRO A 349 5.49 7.51 7.31
C PRO A 349 4.71 6.22 6.99
N TYR A 350 5.16 5.49 5.98
CA TYR A 350 4.51 4.21 5.59
C TYR A 350 4.74 3.09 6.61
N GLY A 351 5.81 3.15 7.43
CA GLY A 351 5.99 2.25 8.57
C GLY A 351 4.89 2.46 9.61
N GLN A 352 4.60 3.72 9.96
CA GLN A 352 3.48 4.08 10.83
C GLN A 352 2.14 3.62 10.23
N ALA A 353 1.94 3.90 8.93
CA ALA A 353 0.70 3.60 8.23
C ALA A 353 0.39 2.10 8.19
N LEU A 354 1.38 1.27 7.83
CA LEU A 354 1.22 -0.18 7.75
C LEU A 354 1.03 -0.81 9.14
N ALA A 355 1.75 -0.30 10.17
CA ALA A 355 1.53 -0.73 11.55
C ALA A 355 0.11 -0.36 12.03
N MET A 356 -0.39 0.83 11.66
CA MET A 356 -1.77 1.24 11.94
C MET A 356 -2.77 0.26 11.34
N LEU A 357 -2.66 -0.05 10.04
CA LEU A 357 -3.54 -1.01 9.37
C LEU A 357 -3.53 -2.38 10.07
N PHE A 358 -2.35 -2.90 10.39
CA PHE A 358 -2.23 -4.18 11.07
C PHE A 358 -2.89 -4.18 12.46
N LEU A 359 -2.62 -3.16 13.27
CA LEU A 359 -3.20 -3.09 14.62
C LEU A 359 -4.72 -2.89 14.60
N ILE A 360 -5.25 -2.18 13.60
CA ILE A 360 -6.71 -2.04 13.39
C ILE A 360 -7.33 -3.41 13.10
N GLU A 361 -6.75 -4.16 12.17
CA GLU A 361 -7.27 -5.46 11.76
C GLU A 361 -7.20 -6.48 12.92
N CYS A 362 -6.19 -6.39 13.80
CA CYS A 362 -6.14 -7.17 15.04
C CYS A 362 -7.28 -6.85 16.03
N LEU A 363 -7.94 -5.72 15.90
CA LEU A 363 -9.07 -5.31 16.77
C LEU A 363 -10.44 -5.62 16.15
N ASP A 364 -10.48 -6.00 14.89
CA ASP A 364 -11.70 -6.27 14.11
C ASP A 364 -12.18 -7.74 14.23
N THR A 365 -11.82 -8.42 15.33
CA THR A 365 -12.12 -9.85 15.63
C THR A 365 -13.42 -10.04 16.40
#